data_338b7a3af5032c91f751dcb48ccd0604
#
_entry.id   338b7a3af5032c91f751dcb48ccd0604
#
_cell.length_a   1.000
_cell.length_b   1.000
_cell.length_c   1.000
_cell.angle_alpha   90.00
_cell.angle_beta   90.00
_cell.angle_gamma   90.00
#
_symmetry.space_group_name_H-M   'P 1'
#
loop_
_entity.id
_entity.type
_entity.pdbx_description
1 polymer ?
#
loop_
_entity_poly.entity_id
_entity_poly.type
_entity_poly.pdbx_seq_one_letter_code
_entity_poly.pdbx_strand_id
1 'polypeptide(L)'
;MKTMKSWRIILVMTVAILSLVSCDREDPVGKWDPMDWEAEGPVQITDNVYNVSAAGTELTFSCQNYAYPWIEDVTFNGKYYIPPRELNYYRTITVDWFKAEISGNKLKVVFEANQTAEERPIQLTVTAGDCFYTFKFKQFAN
;
A
#
# COMPACT_ATOMS: atom_id res chain seq x y z
N MET A 1 55.47 -2.78 -43.65
CA MET A 1 55.22 -3.51 -42.41
C MET A 1 54.90 -2.63 -41.20
N LYS A 2 55.01 -1.33 -41.29
CA LYS A 2 54.64 -0.42 -40.17
C LYS A 2 53.14 -0.12 -40.05
N THR A 3 52.33 -0.42 -41.04
CA THR A 3 50.87 -0.10 -41.07
C THR A 3 49.99 -1.13 -40.37
N MET A 4 50.41 -2.36 -40.23
CA MET A 4 49.62 -3.40 -39.58
C MET A 4 49.60 -3.32 -38.03
N LYS A 5 50.61 -2.70 -37.44
CA LYS A 5 50.70 -2.56 -35.98
C LYS A 5 49.77 -1.47 -35.44
N SER A 6 49.60 -0.39 -36.21
CA SER A 6 48.68 0.69 -35.82
C SER A 6 47.20 0.28 -35.96
N TRP A 7 46.85 -0.54 -36.93
CA TRP A 7 45.48 -1.02 -37.08
C TRP A 7 45.03 -1.96 -35.95
N ARG A 8 45.94 -2.84 -35.49
CA ARG A 8 45.68 -3.71 -34.33
C ARG A 8 45.46 -2.91 -33.03
N ILE A 9 46.17 -1.82 -32.85
CA ILE A 9 46.03 -0.93 -31.69
C ILE A 9 44.70 -0.19 -31.77
N ILE A 10 44.32 0.30 -32.97
CA ILE A 10 43.06 0.98 -33.19
C ILE A 10 41.86 0.03 -32.96
N LEU A 11 41.96 -1.21 -33.43
CA LEU A 11 40.90 -2.23 -33.23
C LEU A 11 40.75 -2.59 -31.75
N VAL A 12 41.85 -2.70 -31.00
CA VAL A 12 41.79 -2.99 -29.55
C VAL A 12 41.25 -1.80 -28.78
N MET A 13 41.57 -0.57 -29.18
CA MET A 13 40.97 0.64 -28.57
C MET A 13 39.49 0.78 -28.87
N THR A 14 39.04 0.42 -30.08
CA THR A 14 37.62 0.51 -30.46
C THR A 14 36.77 -0.52 -29.72
N VAL A 15 37.29 -1.70 -29.46
CA VAL A 15 36.64 -2.73 -28.63
C VAL A 15 36.59 -2.33 -27.16
N ALA A 16 37.63 -1.68 -26.64
CA ALA A 16 37.66 -1.19 -25.27
C ALA A 16 36.69 -0.03 -25.00
N ILE A 17 36.40 0.81 -26.03
CA ILE A 17 35.46 1.91 -25.90
C ILE A 17 34.00 1.40 -25.97
N LEU A 18 33.74 0.31 -26.69
CA LEU A 18 32.40 -0.30 -26.78
C LEU A 18 32.00 -1.03 -25.49
N SER A 19 32.92 -1.35 -24.61
CA SER A 19 32.61 -1.99 -23.32
C SER A 19 32.32 -1.01 -22.19
N LEU A 20 32.36 0.30 -22.42
CA LEU A 20 32.05 1.33 -21.42
C LEU A 20 30.65 1.91 -21.58
N VAL A 21 29.83 1.43 -22.53
CA VAL A 21 28.41 1.74 -22.62
C VAL A 21 27.61 0.59 -22.00
N SER A 22 27.95 0.27 -20.75
CA SER A 22 27.16 -0.66 -19.95
C SER A 22 26.59 0.10 -18.76
N CYS A 23 25.27 0.30 -18.81
CA CYS A 23 24.41 0.47 -17.67
C CYS A 23 24.52 1.78 -16.88
N ASP A 24 24.07 2.88 -17.47
CA ASP A 24 23.30 3.86 -16.69
C ASP A 24 21.80 3.67 -16.96
N ARG A 25 21.33 2.43 -16.83
CA ARG A 25 19.94 2.19 -16.46
C ARG A 25 19.97 1.92 -14.97
N GLU A 26 19.94 2.96 -14.18
CA GLU A 26 19.34 2.90 -12.88
C GLU A 26 17.84 2.65 -13.11
N ASP A 27 17.48 1.40 -13.38
CA ASP A 27 16.13 0.98 -13.08
C ASP A 27 15.96 1.26 -11.59
N PRO A 28 15.00 2.06 -11.17
CA PRO A 28 14.77 2.33 -9.76
C PRO A 28 14.30 1.04 -9.10
N VAL A 29 15.25 0.17 -8.79
CA VAL A 29 15.02 -1.04 -7.99
C VAL A 29 14.48 -0.55 -6.66
N GLY A 30 13.20 -0.86 -6.38
CA GLY A 30 12.54 -0.55 -5.12
C GLY A 30 11.75 0.76 -5.07
N LYS A 31 11.46 1.42 -6.20
CA LYS A 31 10.41 2.44 -6.26
C LYS A 31 9.09 1.80 -6.70
N TRP A 32 8.20 1.63 -5.74
CA TRP A 32 6.83 1.21 -5.99
C TRP A 32 5.94 2.45 -6.08
N ASP A 33 5.02 2.47 -7.04
CA ASP A 33 4.02 3.53 -7.10
C ASP A 33 3.16 3.49 -5.83
N PRO A 34 2.83 4.64 -5.23
CA PRO A 34 1.91 4.68 -4.10
C PRO A 34 0.60 3.99 -4.43
N MET A 35 0.01 3.30 -3.46
CA MET A 35 -1.31 2.69 -3.63
C MET A 35 -2.35 3.79 -3.81
N ASP A 36 -3.16 3.66 -4.85
CA ASP A 36 -4.25 4.57 -5.19
C ASP A 36 -5.59 3.94 -4.82
N TRP A 37 -6.27 4.52 -3.83
CA TRP A 37 -7.52 4.04 -3.29
C TRP A 37 -8.66 5.02 -3.51
N GLU A 38 -9.75 4.56 -4.07
CA GLU A 38 -10.98 5.32 -4.25
C GLU A 38 -12.11 4.75 -3.39
N ALA A 39 -12.85 5.63 -2.72
CA ALA A 39 -14.06 5.25 -1.99
C ALA A 39 -15.21 4.98 -2.96
N GLU A 40 -15.91 3.87 -2.78
CA GLU A 40 -17.13 3.55 -3.50
C GLU A 40 -18.34 4.18 -2.78
N GLY A 41 -18.55 5.46 -2.98
CA GLY A 41 -19.65 6.20 -2.36
C GLY A 41 -19.21 7.43 -1.57
N PRO A 42 -20.14 8.16 -0.96
CA PRO A 42 -19.84 9.39 -0.25
C PRO A 42 -19.06 9.10 1.03
N VAL A 43 -17.94 9.79 1.21
CA VAL A 43 -17.13 9.78 2.43
C VAL A 43 -16.84 11.20 2.88
N GLN A 44 -16.69 11.40 4.18
CA GLN A 44 -16.25 12.67 4.75
C GLN A 44 -14.79 12.54 5.17
N ILE A 45 -13.93 13.40 4.64
CA ILE A 45 -12.49 13.40 4.93
C ILE A 45 -12.11 14.77 5.47
N THR A 46 -11.40 14.79 6.59
CA THR A 46 -10.78 15.98 7.15
C THR A 46 -9.35 15.64 7.55
N ASP A 47 -8.37 16.39 7.05
CA ASP A 47 -6.94 16.17 7.33
C ASP A 47 -6.48 14.72 7.08
N ASN A 48 -6.90 14.12 5.97
CA ASN A 48 -6.63 12.72 5.60
C ASN A 48 -7.20 11.68 6.58
N VAL A 49 -8.21 12.05 7.36
CA VAL A 49 -8.93 11.13 8.25
C VAL A 49 -10.36 10.98 7.74
N TYR A 50 -10.80 9.73 7.56
CA TYR A 50 -12.17 9.40 7.23
C TYR A 50 -13.05 9.51 8.48
N ASN A 51 -14.00 10.43 8.44
CA ASN A 51 -14.96 10.62 9.54
C ASN A 51 -16.13 9.65 9.39
N VAL A 52 -16.42 8.95 10.45
CA VAL A 52 -17.45 7.91 10.51
C VAL A 52 -18.52 8.29 11.52
N SER A 53 -19.79 8.12 11.13
CA SER A 53 -20.93 8.38 12.00
C SER A 53 -20.91 7.52 13.27
N ALA A 54 -21.36 8.08 14.38
CA ALA A 54 -21.58 7.34 15.62
C ALA A 54 -22.58 6.17 15.45
N ALA A 55 -23.53 6.27 14.52
CA ALA A 55 -24.49 5.20 14.22
C ALA A 55 -23.85 3.94 13.62
N GLY A 56 -22.58 4.01 13.27
CA GLY A 56 -21.89 2.96 12.50
C GLY A 56 -22.16 3.11 11.00
N THR A 57 -21.36 2.42 10.21
CA THR A 57 -21.49 2.40 8.76
C THR A 57 -20.63 1.30 8.14
N GLU A 58 -20.84 1.08 6.87
CA GLU A 58 -20.01 0.27 6.01
C GLU A 58 -19.41 1.17 4.92
N LEU A 59 -18.11 1.09 4.72
CA LEU A 59 -17.39 1.78 3.64
C LEU A 59 -16.66 0.76 2.77
N THR A 60 -16.67 1.00 1.47
CA THR A 60 -15.93 0.20 0.49
C THR A 60 -14.96 1.08 -0.27
N PHE A 61 -13.76 0.56 -0.49
CA PHE A 61 -12.70 1.21 -1.25
C PHE A 61 -12.19 0.26 -2.32
N SER A 62 -11.78 0.81 -3.46
CA SER A 62 -11.15 0.05 -4.55
C SER A 62 -9.73 0.56 -4.77
N CYS A 63 -8.76 -0.36 -4.77
CA CYS A 63 -7.39 -0.05 -5.18
C CYS A 63 -7.30 -0.04 -6.70
N GLN A 64 -6.84 1.09 -7.28
CA GLN A 64 -6.84 1.31 -8.72
C GLN A 64 -5.62 0.70 -9.42
N ASN A 65 -4.52 0.56 -8.71
CA ASN A 65 -3.23 0.19 -9.28
C ASN A 65 -2.62 -1.13 -8.76
N TYR A 66 -3.26 -1.77 -7.78
CA TYR A 66 -2.85 -3.09 -7.27
C TYR A 66 -4.04 -4.05 -7.22
N ALA A 67 -3.89 -5.22 -7.83
CA ALA A 67 -4.99 -6.18 -7.97
C ALA A 67 -5.30 -6.99 -6.71
N TYR A 68 -4.29 -7.23 -5.86
CA TYR A 68 -4.39 -8.15 -4.72
C TYR A 68 -3.67 -7.62 -3.47
N PRO A 69 -4.02 -6.44 -2.96
CA PRO A 69 -3.51 -6.00 -1.66
C PRO A 69 -4.04 -6.89 -0.54
N TRP A 70 -3.40 -6.83 0.62
CA TRP A 70 -3.84 -7.54 1.81
C TRP A 70 -3.73 -6.65 3.05
N ILE A 71 -4.36 -7.07 4.15
CA ILE A 71 -4.32 -6.33 5.41
C ILE A 71 -3.02 -6.65 6.12
N GLU A 72 -2.26 -5.63 6.49
CA GLU A 72 -1.03 -5.76 7.28
C GLU A 72 -1.33 -5.73 8.76
N ASP A 73 -1.96 -4.68 9.24
CA ASP A 73 -2.31 -4.51 10.64
C ASP A 73 -3.49 -3.54 10.85
N VAL A 74 -4.02 -3.60 12.06
CA VAL A 74 -4.89 -2.57 12.62
C VAL A 74 -4.24 -2.03 13.89
N THR A 75 -4.15 -0.71 13.99
CA THR A 75 -3.72 -0.02 15.22
C THR A 75 -4.90 0.64 15.91
N PHE A 76 -5.14 0.25 17.14
CA PHE A 76 -6.21 0.77 17.98
C PHE A 76 -5.76 0.86 19.44
N ASN A 77 -5.95 2.01 20.08
CA ASN A 77 -5.53 2.27 21.46
C ASN A 77 -4.04 1.95 21.72
N GLY A 78 -3.17 2.27 20.76
CA GLY A 78 -1.73 2.02 20.85
C GLY A 78 -1.33 0.54 20.77
N LYS A 79 -2.25 -0.35 20.41
CA LYS A 79 -1.99 -1.77 20.17
C LYS A 79 -2.05 -2.10 18.69
N TYR A 80 -1.20 -3.03 18.28
CA TYR A 80 -1.19 -3.62 16.96
C TYR A 80 -1.94 -4.94 16.96
N TYR A 81 -2.85 -5.10 16.00
CA TYR A 81 -3.59 -6.33 15.75
C TYR A 81 -3.24 -6.82 14.36
N ILE A 82 -2.75 -8.03 14.25
CA ILE A 82 -2.36 -8.67 12.99
C ILE A 82 -3.45 -9.65 12.60
N PRO A 83 -3.86 -9.69 11.32
CA PRO A 83 -4.83 -10.68 10.85
C PRO A 83 -4.36 -12.11 11.13
N PRO A 84 -5.29 -13.03 11.45
CA PRO A 84 -4.94 -14.43 11.62
C PRO A 84 -4.29 -15.00 10.37
N ARG A 85 -3.18 -15.72 10.54
CA ARG A 85 -2.39 -16.34 9.44
C ARG A 85 -3.04 -17.58 8.82
N GLU A 86 -4.31 -17.81 9.09
CA GLU A 86 -5.01 -18.95 8.54
C GLU A 86 -5.27 -18.81 7.04
N LEU A 87 -5.61 -19.87 6.39
CA LEU A 87 -5.83 -20.18 4.97
C LEU A 87 -6.19 -19.03 3.98
N ASN A 88 -6.50 -17.82 4.43
CA ASN A 88 -6.93 -16.68 3.62
C ASN A 88 -5.97 -15.47 3.62
N TYR A 89 -4.70 -15.66 3.91
CA TYR A 89 -3.66 -14.63 3.71
C TYR A 89 -4.11 -13.20 4.06
N TYR A 90 -4.27 -12.90 5.39
CA TYR A 90 -4.47 -11.52 5.85
C TYR A 90 -5.64 -10.78 5.19
N ARG A 91 -6.73 -11.47 4.89
CA ARG A 91 -7.87 -10.89 4.18
C ARG A 91 -8.95 -10.35 5.09
N THR A 92 -8.99 -10.77 6.34
CA THR A 92 -10.03 -10.36 7.29
C THR A 92 -9.42 -10.11 8.65
N ILE A 93 -9.84 -9.03 9.30
CA ILE A 93 -9.51 -8.71 10.68
C ILE A 93 -10.73 -8.15 11.40
N THR A 94 -10.91 -8.52 12.66
CA THR A 94 -11.93 -7.95 13.55
C THR A 94 -11.26 -7.47 14.83
N VAL A 95 -11.47 -6.21 15.17
CA VAL A 95 -10.97 -5.60 16.40
C VAL A 95 -12.12 -4.85 17.05
N ASP A 96 -12.63 -5.39 18.16
CA ASP A 96 -13.79 -4.86 18.87
C ASP A 96 -14.97 -4.52 17.94
N TRP A 97 -15.24 -3.26 17.74
CA TRP A 97 -16.33 -2.68 16.95
C TRP A 97 -15.97 -2.44 15.48
N PHE A 98 -14.77 -2.84 15.05
CA PHE A 98 -14.26 -2.64 13.69
C PHE A 98 -13.99 -3.97 13.01
N LYS A 99 -14.42 -4.09 11.77
CA LYS A 99 -14.08 -5.22 10.90
C LYS A 99 -13.60 -4.71 9.55
N ALA A 100 -12.54 -5.31 9.03
CA ALA A 100 -12.06 -5.09 7.68
C ALA A 100 -11.94 -6.42 6.91
N GLU A 101 -12.26 -6.38 5.62
CA GLU A 101 -12.18 -7.51 4.72
C GLU A 101 -11.69 -7.04 3.35
N ILE A 102 -10.69 -7.75 2.79
CA ILE A 102 -10.20 -7.52 1.42
C ILE A 102 -10.57 -8.72 0.54
N SER A 103 -11.13 -8.41 -0.64
CA SER A 103 -11.39 -9.37 -1.70
C SER A 103 -10.95 -8.77 -3.03
N GLY A 104 -9.94 -9.40 -3.67
CA GLY A 104 -9.29 -8.81 -4.85
C GLY A 104 -8.70 -7.44 -4.53
N ASN A 105 -9.08 -6.43 -5.30
CA ASN A 105 -8.66 -5.04 -5.07
C ASN A 105 -9.64 -4.22 -4.23
N LYS A 106 -10.66 -4.86 -3.61
CA LYS A 106 -11.68 -4.18 -2.82
C LYS A 106 -11.49 -4.40 -1.33
N LEU A 107 -11.50 -3.29 -0.59
CA LEU A 107 -11.49 -3.25 0.87
C LEU A 107 -12.88 -2.81 1.36
N LYS A 108 -13.46 -3.62 2.21
CA LYS A 108 -14.69 -3.32 2.93
C LYS A 108 -14.38 -3.16 4.41
N VAL A 109 -14.80 -2.05 5.00
CA VAL A 109 -14.69 -1.80 6.43
C VAL A 109 -16.08 -1.59 7.03
N VAL A 110 -16.30 -2.16 8.20
CA VAL A 110 -17.56 -2.08 8.92
C VAL A 110 -17.31 -1.55 10.32
N PHE A 111 -18.06 -0.53 10.69
CA PHE A 111 -18.04 0.09 12.00
C PHE A 111 -19.37 -0.17 12.72
N GLU A 112 -19.32 -0.79 13.87
CA GLU A 112 -20.48 -0.88 14.76
C GLU A 112 -20.80 0.48 15.38
N ALA A 113 -22.05 0.66 15.81
CA ALA A 113 -22.45 1.91 16.46
C ALA A 113 -21.59 2.25 17.68
N ASN A 114 -21.18 3.49 17.78
CA ASN A 114 -20.52 4.02 18.96
C ASN A 114 -21.57 4.56 19.92
N GLN A 115 -21.79 3.88 21.02
CA GLN A 115 -22.73 4.29 22.07
C GLN A 115 -22.05 5.03 23.24
N THR A 116 -20.77 5.38 23.06
CA THR A 116 -20.00 6.08 24.09
C THR A 116 -19.90 7.58 23.78
N ALA A 117 -19.59 8.36 24.77
CA ALA A 117 -19.32 9.81 24.64
C ALA A 117 -17.90 10.13 24.14
N GLU A 118 -17.16 9.13 23.69
CA GLU A 118 -15.78 9.29 23.21
C GLU A 118 -15.66 8.95 21.73
N GLU A 119 -14.87 9.74 21.00
CA GLU A 119 -14.48 9.43 19.63
C GLU A 119 -13.58 8.18 19.60
N ARG A 120 -13.67 7.41 18.51
CA ARG A 120 -12.90 6.18 18.33
C ARG A 120 -11.98 6.31 17.11
N PRO A 121 -10.70 6.66 17.30
CA PRO A 121 -9.72 6.62 16.21
C PRO A 121 -9.23 5.18 15.99
N ILE A 122 -9.07 4.79 14.73
CA ILE A 122 -8.49 3.50 14.34
C ILE A 122 -7.72 3.65 13.03
N GLN A 123 -6.64 2.92 12.88
CA GLN A 123 -5.84 2.89 11.66
C GLN A 123 -5.80 1.48 11.11
N LEU A 124 -5.95 1.36 9.80
CA LEU A 124 -5.84 0.12 9.06
C LEU A 124 -4.71 0.27 8.04
N THR A 125 -3.68 -0.54 8.17
CA THR A 125 -2.60 -0.62 7.18
C THR A 125 -2.84 -1.77 6.23
N VAL A 126 -2.75 -1.48 4.94
CA VAL A 126 -2.80 -2.46 3.85
C VAL A 126 -1.50 -2.42 3.07
N THR A 127 -1.17 -3.52 2.44
CA THR A 127 0.06 -3.64 1.66
C THR A 127 -0.14 -4.44 0.38
N ALA A 128 0.72 -4.19 -0.60
CA ALA A 128 0.86 -4.99 -1.81
C ALA A 128 2.30 -5.55 -1.94
N GLY A 129 2.96 -5.85 -0.81
CA GLY A 129 4.34 -6.26 -0.69
C GLY A 129 5.19 -5.15 -0.08
N ASP A 130 6.01 -4.48 -0.87
CA ASP A 130 6.88 -3.40 -0.39
C ASP A 130 6.22 -2.01 -0.43
N CYS A 131 4.93 -1.95 -0.77
CA CYS A 131 4.14 -0.73 -0.80
C CYS A 131 3.03 -0.81 0.25
N PHE A 132 2.89 0.24 1.06
CA PHE A 132 1.94 0.31 2.18
C PHE A 132 1.04 1.53 2.05
N TYR A 133 -0.21 1.37 2.50
CA TYR A 133 -1.16 2.47 2.64
C TYR A 133 -1.87 2.36 3.98
N THR A 134 -2.01 3.47 4.70
CA THR A 134 -2.70 3.52 5.99
C THR A 134 -3.96 4.35 5.90
N PHE A 135 -5.11 3.69 6.04
CA PHE A 135 -6.38 4.35 6.26
C PHE A 135 -6.47 4.82 7.70
N LYS A 136 -6.83 6.08 7.90
CA LYS A 136 -7.10 6.65 9.22
C LYS A 136 -8.58 6.94 9.33
N PHE A 137 -9.23 6.33 10.29
CA PHE A 137 -10.65 6.53 10.56
C PHE A 137 -10.85 7.15 11.94
N LYS A 138 -11.88 7.96 12.06
CA LYS A 138 -12.36 8.49 13.33
C LYS A 138 -13.87 8.36 13.38
N GLN A 139 -14.37 7.49 14.26
CA GLN A 139 -15.78 7.39 14.52
C GLN A 139 -16.21 8.40 15.59
N PHE A 140 -17.24 9.17 15.30
CA PHE A 140 -17.74 10.19 16.21
C PHE A 140 -18.36 9.55 17.46
N ALA A 141 -18.36 10.33 18.55
CA ALA A 141 -19.11 10.02 19.76
C ALA A 141 -20.63 10.13 19.53
N ASN A 142 -21.39 9.42 20.34
CA ASN A 142 -22.86 9.50 20.34
C ASN A 142 -23.32 10.67 21.19
#